data_b4132d20be57612fed3d57420518cf95
#
_entry.id   b4132d20be57612fed3d57420518cf95
#
_cell.length_a   1.000
_cell.length_b   1.000
_cell.length_c   1.000
_cell.angle_alpha   90.00
_cell.angle_beta   90.00
_cell.angle_gamma   90.00
#
_symmetry.space_group_name_H-M   'P 1'
#
loop_
_entity.id
_entity.type
_entity.pdbx_description
1 polymer ?
#
loop_
_entity_poly.entity_id
_entity_poly.type
_entity_poly.pdbx_seq_one_letter_code
_entity_poly.pdbx_strand_id
1 'polypeptide(L)'
;MLRHGQSEWNAAGRWQGQADIELTDLGYEQARRAVDKLGMFDAVASSDLRRARMTATIIAEGLGVGLLPADERFRETHVGEWQGLTHDQIERDWPTYLETHQRPPGFESDESIVQRVTAGLFDLAEQFPGGEVLCVAHAGVIRVMRRSHGVTDTRITNLGGCYYTIAPQHHTPIEIHEVVDLFAADEFLRANNARPVLTEGEEL
;
A
#
# COMPACT_ATOMS: atom_id res chain seq x y z
N MET A 1 3.83 5.70 5.24
CA MET A 1 3.72 4.47 4.42
C MET A 1 3.39 4.84 2.98
N LEU A 2 3.96 4.14 2.01
CA LEU A 2 3.82 4.37 0.57
C LEU A 2 3.35 3.10 -0.13
N ARG A 3 2.39 3.19 -1.04
CA ARG A 3 1.98 2.06 -1.89
C ARG A 3 3.04 1.80 -2.95
N HIS A 4 3.33 0.53 -3.24
CA HIS A 4 4.24 0.10 -4.31
C HIS A 4 3.84 0.63 -5.69
N GLY A 5 4.78 0.62 -6.65
CA GLY A 5 4.56 0.93 -8.06
C GLY A 5 3.56 -0.03 -8.73
N GLN A 6 3.10 0.29 -9.94
CA GLN A 6 2.15 -0.56 -10.66
C GLN A 6 2.69 -1.97 -10.85
N SER A 7 1.92 -2.98 -10.47
CA SER A 7 2.19 -4.40 -10.72
C SER A 7 1.39 -4.92 -11.91
N GLU A 8 1.77 -6.09 -12.44
CA GLU A 8 1.05 -6.74 -13.54
C GLU A 8 -0.44 -6.95 -13.22
N TRP A 9 -0.77 -7.34 -11.99
CA TRP A 9 -2.17 -7.51 -11.60
C TRP A 9 -2.90 -6.19 -11.32
N ASN A 10 -2.20 -5.10 -11.00
CA ASN A 10 -2.82 -3.77 -11.03
C ASN A 10 -3.24 -3.40 -12.46
N ALA A 11 -2.36 -3.61 -13.45
CA ALA A 11 -2.66 -3.36 -14.85
C ALA A 11 -3.80 -4.24 -15.38
N ALA A 12 -3.89 -5.49 -14.90
CA ALA A 12 -4.94 -6.44 -15.27
C ALA A 12 -6.25 -6.31 -14.46
N GLY A 13 -6.34 -5.35 -13.51
CA GLY A 13 -7.53 -5.16 -12.67
C GLY A 13 -7.84 -6.33 -11.74
N ARG A 14 -6.81 -7.10 -11.31
CA ARG A 14 -6.98 -8.28 -10.45
C ARG A 14 -6.69 -7.96 -8.98
N TRP A 15 -7.46 -8.56 -8.11
CA TRP A 15 -7.22 -8.54 -6.66
C TRP A 15 -5.96 -9.35 -6.34
N GLN A 16 -4.96 -8.70 -5.78
CA GLN A 16 -3.63 -9.31 -5.60
C GLN A 16 -3.51 -10.12 -4.31
N GLY A 17 -4.08 -9.61 -3.23
CA GLY A 17 -3.83 -10.21 -1.93
C GLY A 17 -2.33 -10.35 -1.67
N GLN A 18 -1.94 -11.51 -1.18
CA GLN A 18 -0.55 -11.86 -0.89
C GLN A 18 0.15 -12.64 -2.01
N ALA A 19 -0.45 -12.71 -3.22
CA ALA A 19 0.24 -13.24 -4.39
C ALA A 19 1.50 -12.42 -4.69
N ASP A 20 2.58 -13.10 -5.04
CA ASP A 20 3.89 -12.48 -5.26
C ASP A 20 4.08 -12.07 -6.73
N ILE A 21 3.50 -10.94 -7.08
CA ILE A 21 3.40 -10.40 -8.44
C ILE A 21 4.46 -9.32 -8.67
N GLU A 22 5.04 -9.30 -9.88
CA GLU A 22 6.07 -8.35 -10.28
C GLU A 22 5.50 -6.96 -10.61
N LEU A 23 6.39 -5.96 -10.64
CA LEU A 23 6.10 -4.64 -11.20
C LEU A 23 6.00 -4.73 -12.73
N THR A 24 5.19 -3.86 -13.32
CA THR A 24 5.25 -3.56 -14.75
C THR A 24 6.42 -2.62 -15.04
N ASP A 25 6.79 -2.45 -16.33
CA ASP A 25 7.76 -1.43 -16.73
C ASP A 25 7.36 -0.02 -16.23
N LEU A 26 6.07 0.28 -16.26
CA LEU A 26 5.53 1.51 -15.68
C LEU A 26 5.76 1.57 -14.16
N GLY A 27 5.58 0.46 -13.45
CA GLY A 27 5.84 0.40 -12.01
C GLY A 27 7.31 0.65 -11.66
N TYR A 28 8.23 0.13 -12.44
CA TYR A 28 9.65 0.42 -12.33
C TYR A 28 9.95 1.90 -12.58
N GLU A 29 9.35 2.50 -13.59
CA GLU A 29 9.52 3.92 -13.91
C GLU A 29 8.92 4.82 -12.82
N GLN A 30 7.74 4.46 -12.29
CA GLN A 30 7.13 5.14 -11.15
C GLN A 30 8.07 5.16 -9.94
N ALA A 31 8.69 4.01 -9.60
CA ALA A 31 9.62 3.92 -8.49
C ALA A 31 10.86 4.81 -8.68
N ARG A 32 11.43 4.87 -9.89
CA ARG A 32 12.57 5.76 -10.20
C ARG A 32 12.21 7.23 -10.07
N ARG A 33 11.07 7.65 -10.63
CA ARG A 33 10.61 9.04 -10.57
C ARG A 33 10.18 9.48 -9.17
N ALA A 34 9.81 8.53 -8.30
CA ALA A 34 9.46 8.84 -6.92
C ALA A 34 10.66 9.41 -6.15
N VAL A 35 11.88 9.01 -6.49
CA VAL A 35 13.10 9.48 -5.82
C VAL A 35 13.20 11.01 -5.82
N ASP A 36 12.91 11.64 -6.97
CA ASP A 36 12.99 13.11 -7.13
C ASP A 36 11.89 13.88 -6.38
N LYS A 37 10.84 13.16 -5.93
CA LYS A 37 9.66 13.74 -5.27
C LYS A 37 9.61 13.45 -3.77
N LEU A 38 10.43 12.51 -3.32
CA LEU A 38 10.54 12.12 -1.92
C LEU A 38 11.52 13.04 -1.19
N GLY A 39 11.28 13.28 0.10
CA GLY A 39 12.21 13.97 0.98
C GLY A 39 13.38 13.10 1.42
N MET A 40 14.05 13.55 2.48
CA MET A 40 15.10 12.77 3.12
C MET A 40 14.49 11.76 4.10
N PHE A 41 15.07 10.56 4.13
CA PHE A 41 14.71 9.50 5.07
C PHE A 41 15.99 8.89 5.65
N ASP A 42 15.88 8.36 6.86
CA ASP A 42 17.00 7.67 7.53
C ASP A 42 17.15 6.24 6.99
N ALA A 43 16.04 5.62 6.58
CA ALA A 43 16.02 4.28 6.00
C ALA A 43 14.74 4.04 5.18
N VAL A 44 14.76 2.97 4.36
CA VAL A 44 13.58 2.43 3.68
C VAL A 44 13.26 1.05 4.24
N ALA A 45 12.04 0.86 4.70
CA ALA A 45 11.43 -0.42 5.07
C ALA A 45 10.48 -0.90 3.97
N SER A 46 10.17 -2.19 3.93
CA SER A 46 9.18 -2.70 2.97
C SER A 46 8.51 -3.99 3.41
N SER A 47 7.30 -4.23 2.89
CA SER A 47 6.76 -5.58 2.75
C SER A 47 7.75 -6.47 1.98
N ASP A 48 7.72 -7.76 2.27
CA ASP A 48 8.52 -8.78 1.58
C ASP A 48 7.94 -9.20 0.22
N LEU A 49 6.70 -8.80 -0.11
CA LEU A 49 6.12 -9.06 -1.42
C LEU A 49 6.90 -8.31 -2.51
N ARG A 50 7.23 -9.02 -3.58
CA ARG A 50 8.18 -8.59 -4.64
C ARG A 50 7.91 -7.18 -5.14
N ARG A 51 6.66 -6.82 -5.46
CA ARG A 51 6.28 -5.48 -5.93
C ARG A 51 6.64 -4.36 -4.95
N ALA A 52 6.44 -4.59 -3.64
CA ALA A 52 6.80 -3.61 -2.61
C ALA A 52 8.32 -3.59 -2.38
N ARG A 53 8.93 -4.77 -2.29
CA ARG A 53 10.37 -4.91 -2.09
C ARG A 53 11.16 -4.26 -3.24
N MET A 54 10.78 -4.49 -4.49
CA MET A 54 11.44 -3.91 -5.66
C MET A 54 11.27 -2.39 -5.71
N THR A 55 10.06 -1.89 -5.43
CA THR A 55 9.81 -0.44 -5.31
C THR A 55 10.73 0.18 -4.24
N ALA A 56 10.82 -0.45 -3.07
CA ALA A 56 11.67 0.01 -1.97
C ALA A 56 13.16 -0.02 -2.33
N THR A 57 13.61 -1.06 -3.01
CA THR A 57 15.02 -1.18 -3.46
C THR A 57 15.40 0.00 -4.35
N ILE A 58 14.60 0.27 -5.39
CA ILE A 58 14.87 1.37 -6.33
C ILE A 58 14.89 2.72 -5.61
N ILE A 59 13.95 2.95 -4.70
CA ILE A 59 13.89 4.21 -3.94
C ILE A 59 15.08 4.33 -2.99
N ALA A 60 15.42 3.28 -2.24
CA ALA A 60 16.55 3.30 -1.32
C ALA A 60 17.89 3.56 -2.03
N GLU A 61 18.11 2.90 -3.16
CA GLU A 61 19.29 3.13 -4.02
C GLU A 61 19.33 4.56 -4.55
N GLY A 62 18.20 5.08 -5.03
CA GLY A 62 18.11 6.44 -5.56
C GLY A 62 18.30 7.53 -4.51
N LEU A 63 17.81 7.32 -3.29
CA LEU A 63 18.02 8.24 -2.16
C LEU A 63 19.38 8.08 -1.49
N GLY A 64 20.10 6.99 -1.76
CA GLY A 64 21.38 6.68 -1.12
C GLY A 64 21.25 6.32 0.36
N VAL A 65 20.12 5.73 0.78
CA VAL A 65 19.85 5.35 2.17
C VAL A 65 19.76 3.82 2.33
N GLY A 66 19.83 3.35 3.58
CA GLY A 66 19.77 1.92 3.88
C GLY A 66 18.40 1.30 3.60
N LEU A 67 18.39 0.12 2.96
CA LEU A 67 17.19 -0.70 2.82
C LEU A 67 17.18 -1.76 3.93
N LEU A 68 16.16 -1.70 4.79
CA LEU A 68 15.99 -2.63 5.90
C LEU A 68 15.61 -4.04 5.41
N PRO A 69 15.78 -5.08 6.25
CA PRO A 69 15.21 -6.39 5.98
C PRO A 69 13.71 -6.28 5.69
N ALA A 70 13.23 -7.08 4.75
CA ALA A 70 11.81 -7.10 4.41
C ALA A 70 10.99 -7.66 5.58
N ASP A 71 9.80 -7.11 5.79
CA ASP A 71 8.95 -7.47 6.92
C ASP A 71 7.56 -7.89 6.44
N GLU A 72 7.19 -9.14 6.73
CA GLU A 72 5.90 -9.72 6.35
C GLU A 72 4.70 -9.04 7.03
N ARG A 73 4.91 -8.34 8.14
CA ARG A 73 3.87 -7.57 8.81
C ARG A 73 3.30 -6.44 7.96
N PHE A 74 4.05 -6.00 6.93
CA PHE A 74 3.60 -4.99 5.96
C PHE A 74 3.00 -5.57 4.68
N ARG A 75 2.79 -6.91 4.59
CA ARG A 75 2.10 -7.55 3.45
C ARG A 75 0.72 -6.97 3.23
N GLU A 76 0.24 -7.03 1.98
CA GLU A 76 -1.14 -6.71 1.62
C GLU A 76 -2.14 -7.58 2.40
N THR A 77 -3.39 -7.13 2.48
CA THR A 77 -4.52 -7.91 2.99
C THR A 77 -4.58 -9.26 2.28
N HIS A 78 -4.66 -10.35 3.04
CA HIS A 78 -5.00 -11.64 2.45
C HIS A 78 -6.47 -11.61 2.03
N VAL A 79 -6.75 -11.74 0.74
CA VAL A 79 -8.10 -11.55 0.18
C VAL A 79 -8.87 -12.86 -0.02
N GLY A 80 -8.40 -13.95 0.59
CA GLY A 80 -9.05 -15.24 0.52
C GLY A 80 -9.26 -15.73 -0.92
N GLU A 81 -10.46 -16.21 -1.19
CA GLU A 81 -10.84 -16.77 -2.49
C GLU A 81 -10.90 -15.72 -3.62
N TRP A 82 -10.83 -14.43 -3.31
CA TRP A 82 -10.80 -13.38 -4.34
C TRP A 82 -9.41 -13.17 -4.98
N GLN A 83 -8.37 -13.84 -4.46
CA GLN A 83 -7.01 -13.67 -4.99
C GLN A 83 -6.93 -14.08 -6.47
N GLY A 84 -6.48 -13.15 -7.31
CA GLY A 84 -6.34 -13.33 -8.76
C GLY A 84 -7.60 -13.06 -9.57
N LEU A 85 -8.74 -12.82 -8.92
CA LEU A 85 -9.99 -12.51 -9.62
C LEU A 85 -10.07 -11.04 -9.99
N THR A 86 -10.78 -10.75 -11.09
CA THR A 86 -11.20 -9.40 -11.45
C THR A 86 -12.49 -9.04 -10.70
N HIS A 87 -12.84 -7.75 -10.68
CA HIS A 87 -14.10 -7.28 -10.12
C HIS A 87 -15.32 -8.01 -10.72
N ASP A 88 -15.37 -8.12 -12.05
CA ASP A 88 -16.48 -8.78 -12.75
C ASP A 88 -16.59 -10.28 -12.40
N GLN A 89 -15.45 -10.95 -12.16
CA GLN A 89 -15.43 -12.35 -11.72
C GLN A 89 -15.96 -12.47 -10.29
N ILE A 90 -15.60 -11.53 -9.41
CA ILE A 90 -16.13 -11.49 -8.05
C ILE A 90 -17.64 -11.23 -8.05
N GLU A 91 -18.11 -10.23 -8.79
CA GLU A 91 -19.54 -9.93 -8.92
C GLU A 91 -20.35 -11.14 -9.41
N ARG A 92 -19.83 -11.87 -10.40
CA ARG A 92 -20.48 -13.06 -10.93
C ARG A 92 -20.53 -14.22 -9.93
N ASP A 93 -19.41 -14.48 -9.24
CA ASP A 93 -19.25 -15.68 -8.41
C ASP A 93 -19.68 -15.46 -6.95
N TRP A 94 -19.68 -14.20 -6.49
CA TRP A 94 -20.17 -13.73 -5.19
C TRP A 94 -21.08 -12.50 -5.36
N PRO A 95 -22.27 -12.66 -5.94
CA PRO A 95 -23.18 -11.54 -6.20
C PRO A 95 -23.50 -10.79 -4.89
N THR A 96 -23.50 -9.47 -4.95
CA THR A 96 -23.74 -8.53 -3.85
C THR A 96 -22.66 -8.42 -2.77
N TYR A 97 -21.65 -9.29 -2.75
CA TYR A 97 -20.63 -9.27 -1.70
C TYR A 97 -19.84 -7.95 -1.67
N LEU A 98 -19.47 -7.40 -2.83
CA LEU A 98 -18.78 -6.11 -2.92
C LEU A 98 -19.68 -4.98 -2.45
N GLU A 99 -20.93 -4.93 -2.89
CA GLU A 99 -21.92 -3.92 -2.52
C GLU A 99 -22.22 -3.93 -1.02
N THR A 100 -22.38 -5.10 -0.42
CA THR A 100 -22.68 -5.28 1.00
C THR A 100 -21.47 -5.36 1.91
N HIS A 101 -20.27 -5.15 1.36
CA HIS A 101 -18.99 -5.28 2.07
C HIS A 101 -18.76 -6.65 2.73
N GLN A 102 -19.41 -7.70 2.24
CA GLN A 102 -19.12 -9.07 2.68
C GLN A 102 -17.76 -9.52 2.16
N ARG A 103 -17.16 -10.47 2.85
CA ARG A 103 -15.84 -11.00 2.53
C ARG A 103 -15.91 -12.52 2.31
N PRO A 104 -15.13 -13.07 1.36
CA PRO A 104 -15.10 -14.51 1.15
C PRO A 104 -14.36 -15.23 2.28
N PRO A 105 -14.49 -16.55 2.36
CA PRO A 105 -13.67 -17.35 3.28
C PRO A 105 -12.17 -17.06 3.12
N GLY A 106 -11.45 -17.01 4.24
CA GLY A 106 -10.02 -16.76 4.29
C GLY A 106 -9.61 -15.30 4.05
N PHE A 107 -10.57 -14.36 3.96
CA PHE A 107 -10.24 -12.95 3.93
C PHE A 107 -9.74 -12.49 5.30
N GLU A 108 -8.62 -11.77 5.33
CA GLU A 108 -8.00 -11.27 6.57
C GLU A 108 -8.86 -10.18 7.21
N SER A 109 -9.06 -10.23 8.52
CA SER A 109 -9.82 -9.21 9.24
C SER A 109 -9.03 -7.90 9.38
N ASP A 110 -9.75 -6.77 9.47
CA ASP A 110 -9.15 -5.47 9.70
C ASP A 110 -8.35 -5.45 11.02
N GLU A 111 -8.81 -6.16 12.07
CA GLU A 111 -8.13 -6.27 13.36
C GLU A 111 -6.77 -6.96 13.22
N SER A 112 -6.69 -8.06 12.46
CA SER A 112 -5.44 -8.77 12.19
C SER A 112 -4.43 -7.84 11.49
N ILE A 113 -4.89 -7.11 10.47
CA ILE A 113 -4.06 -6.16 9.73
C ILE A 113 -3.54 -5.06 10.67
N VAL A 114 -4.43 -4.44 11.45
CA VAL A 114 -4.05 -3.38 12.40
C VAL A 114 -3.03 -3.90 13.39
N GLN A 115 -3.23 -5.09 13.96
CA GLN A 115 -2.31 -5.67 14.92
C GLN A 115 -0.90 -5.87 14.34
N ARG A 116 -0.78 -6.54 13.18
CA ARG A 116 0.53 -6.82 12.58
C ARG A 116 1.25 -5.56 12.10
N VAL A 117 0.52 -4.63 11.47
CA VAL A 117 1.11 -3.39 10.95
C VAL A 117 1.55 -2.47 12.08
N THR A 118 0.71 -2.32 13.12
CA THR A 118 1.06 -1.52 14.30
C THR A 118 2.33 -2.05 14.96
N ALA A 119 2.46 -3.37 15.13
CA ALA A 119 3.68 -3.95 15.68
C ALA A 119 4.92 -3.62 14.83
N GLY A 120 4.82 -3.74 13.50
CA GLY A 120 5.91 -3.37 12.60
C GLY A 120 6.28 -1.89 12.67
N LEU A 121 5.28 -1.01 12.76
CA LEU A 121 5.50 0.43 12.86
C LEU A 121 6.15 0.83 14.20
N PHE A 122 5.78 0.20 15.31
CA PHE A 122 6.42 0.46 16.59
C PHE A 122 7.89 0.00 16.60
N ASP A 123 8.20 -1.16 16.04
CA ASP A 123 9.59 -1.62 15.93
C ASP A 123 10.44 -0.64 15.10
N LEU A 124 9.90 -0.08 14.02
CA LEU A 124 10.58 0.96 13.23
C LEU A 124 10.79 2.24 14.06
N ALA A 125 9.80 2.66 14.83
CA ALA A 125 9.91 3.85 15.69
C ALA A 125 10.93 3.67 16.81
N GLU A 126 11.08 2.46 17.35
CA GLU A 126 12.12 2.12 18.34
C GLU A 126 13.51 2.10 17.71
N GLN A 127 13.63 1.57 16.49
CA GLN A 127 14.91 1.49 15.79
C GLN A 127 15.41 2.86 15.32
N PHE A 128 14.49 3.79 15.01
CA PHE A 128 14.78 5.13 14.50
C PHE A 128 14.09 6.22 15.36
N PRO A 129 14.51 6.40 16.62
CA PRO A 129 13.85 7.36 17.51
C PRO A 129 14.02 8.80 17.01
N GLY A 130 12.89 9.45 16.69
CA GLY A 130 12.85 10.79 16.10
C GLY A 130 13.26 10.86 14.63
N GLY A 131 13.49 9.72 13.99
CA GLY A 131 13.84 9.62 12.58
C GLY A 131 12.64 9.50 11.66
N GLU A 132 12.90 9.58 10.35
CA GLU A 132 11.92 9.38 9.28
C GLU A 132 12.23 8.11 8.49
N VAL A 133 11.32 7.13 8.50
CA VAL A 133 11.46 5.87 7.76
C VAL A 133 10.39 5.79 6.68
N LEU A 134 10.79 5.58 5.43
CA LEU A 134 9.87 5.30 4.34
C LEU A 134 9.50 3.81 4.35
N CYS A 135 8.24 3.47 4.63
CA CYS A 135 7.77 2.08 4.58
C CYS A 135 6.96 1.85 3.30
N VAL A 136 7.47 1.02 2.38
CA VAL A 136 6.77 0.66 1.14
C VAL A 136 5.89 -0.56 1.39
N ALA A 137 4.58 -0.35 1.26
CA ALA A 137 3.53 -1.32 1.55
C ALA A 137 2.46 -1.36 0.44
N HIS A 138 1.19 -1.51 0.80
CA HIS A 138 0.09 -1.79 -0.13
C HIS A 138 -1.13 -0.92 0.18
N ALA A 139 -2.01 -0.74 -0.82
CA ALA A 139 -3.18 0.12 -0.71
C ALA A 139 -4.19 -0.38 0.35
N GLY A 140 -4.48 -1.67 0.38
CA GLY A 140 -5.43 -2.25 1.34
C GLY A 140 -4.99 -2.03 2.78
N VAL A 141 -3.73 -2.28 3.06
CA VAL A 141 -3.14 -2.07 4.39
C VAL A 141 -3.21 -0.60 4.82
N ILE A 142 -2.81 0.32 3.94
CA ILE A 142 -2.87 1.77 4.24
C ILE A 142 -4.32 2.21 4.52
N ARG A 143 -5.28 1.74 3.72
CA ARG A 143 -6.70 2.05 3.88
C ARG A 143 -7.26 1.48 5.19
N VAL A 144 -6.94 0.23 5.54
CA VAL A 144 -7.36 -0.38 6.82
C VAL A 144 -6.84 0.43 8.00
N MET A 145 -5.55 0.76 8.01
CA MET A 145 -4.96 1.58 9.07
C MET A 145 -5.67 2.93 9.19
N ARG A 146 -5.97 3.61 8.08
CA ARG A 146 -6.71 4.88 8.08
C ARG A 146 -8.10 4.74 8.70
N ARG A 147 -8.90 3.77 8.22
CA ARG A 147 -10.26 3.54 8.75
C ARG A 147 -10.26 3.23 10.24
N SER A 148 -9.36 2.37 10.69
CA SER A 148 -9.26 1.94 12.09
C SER A 148 -8.84 3.07 13.04
N HIS A 149 -8.27 4.15 12.51
CA HIS A 149 -7.92 5.35 13.28
C HIS A 149 -8.89 6.52 13.03
N GLY A 150 -10.08 6.25 12.48
CA GLY A 150 -11.13 7.26 12.28
C GLY A 150 -10.84 8.26 11.14
N VAL A 151 -9.87 7.96 10.27
CA VAL A 151 -9.55 8.81 9.12
C VAL A 151 -10.33 8.32 7.90
N THR A 152 -10.86 9.26 7.12
CA THR A 152 -11.68 8.97 5.93
C THR A 152 -10.94 8.02 4.98
N ASP A 153 -11.65 6.98 4.54
CA ASP A 153 -11.13 6.07 3.52
C ASP A 153 -11.02 6.82 2.18
N THR A 154 -9.84 6.73 1.59
CA THR A 154 -9.52 7.40 0.33
C THR A 154 -8.74 6.43 -0.54
N ARG A 155 -8.96 6.49 -1.84
CA ARG A 155 -8.18 5.70 -2.80
C ARG A 155 -6.69 6.04 -2.69
N ILE A 156 -5.86 5.02 -2.54
CA ILE A 156 -4.40 5.14 -2.56
C ILE A 156 -3.91 4.72 -3.94
N THR A 157 -3.39 5.66 -4.71
CA THR A 157 -2.77 5.41 -6.03
C THR A 157 -1.43 4.70 -5.89
N ASN A 158 -0.86 4.14 -6.98
CA ASN A 158 0.52 3.67 -6.94
C ASN A 158 1.46 4.84 -6.62
N LEU A 159 2.42 4.62 -5.72
CA LEU A 159 3.26 5.67 -5.12
C LEU A 159 2.47 6.80 -4.42
N GLY A 160 1.21 6.55 -4.06
CA GLY A 160 0.49 7.35 -3.07
C GLY A 160 0.67 6.75 -1.67
N GLY A 161 0.43 7.55 -0.65
CA GLY A 161 0.60 7.10 0.73
C GLY A 161 0.19 8.17 1.74
N CYS A 162 0.56 7.98 2.97
CA CYS A 162 0.37 8.99 4.02
C CYS A 162 1.44 8.86 5.11
N TYR A 163 1.67 9.93 5.84
CA TYR A 163 2.54 9.95 7.00
C TYR A 163 1.84 9.33 8.20
N TYR A 164 2.64 8.68 9.04
CA TYR A 164 2.27 8.11 10.32
C TYR A 164 3.21 8.69 11.37
N THR A 165 2.67 9.44 12.31
CA THR A 165 3.45 9.92 13.46
C THR A 165 3.28 8.92 14.60
N ILE A 166 4.40 8.39 15.08
CA ILE A 166 4.45 7.36 16.12
C ILE A 166 5.34 7.87 17.23
N ALA A 167 4.76 8.08 18.42
CA ALA A 167 5.57 8.44 19.57
C ALA A 167 6.28 7.19 20.12
N PRO A 168 7.51 7.33 20.64
CA PRO A 168 8.33 6.20 21.11
C PRO A 168 7.75 5.47 22.33
N GLN A 169 6.64 5.91 22.87
CA GLN A 169 5.96 5.27 23.98
C GLN A 169 4.78 4.45 23.48
N HIS A 170 4.84 3.13 23.62
CA HIS A 170 3.86 2.12 23.15
C HIS A 170 2.39 2.36 23.52
N HIS A 171 2.03 3.43 24.17
CA HIS A 171 0.68 3.76 24.61
C HIS A 171 0.12 5.01 23.93
N THR A 172 0.86 5.61 23.01
CA THR A 172 0.41 6.80 22.29
C THR A 172 -0.32 6.38 21.02
N PRO A 173 -1.48 6.96 20.69
CA PRO A 173 -2.15 6.69 19.43
C PRO A 173 -1.24 7.01 18.24
N ILE A 174 -1.27 6.15 17.22
CA ILE A 174 -0.67 6.47 15.93
C ILE A 174 -1.50 7.59 15.30
N GLU A 175 -0.86 8.70 14.95
CA GLU A 175 -1.50 9.76 14.19
C GLU A 175 -1.28 9.53 12.69
N ILE A 176 -2.36 9.53 11.91
CA ILE A 176 -2.34 9.30 10.48
C ILE A 176 -2.77 10.58 9.76
N HIS A 177 -1.92 11.04 8.86
CA HIS A 177 -2.11 12.29 8.13
C HIS A 177 -2.84 12.09 6.79
N GLU A 178 -3.08 13.18 6.08
CA GLU A 178 -3.73 13.17 4.77
C GLU A 178 -2.94 12.37 3.73
N VAL A 179 -3.65 11.90 2.71
CA VAL A 179 -3.04 11.15 1.60
C VAL A 179 -2.20 12.09 0.75
N VAL A 180 -0.99 11.65 0.46
CA VAL A 180 -0.10 12.27 -0.51
C VAL A 180 -0.04 11.39 -1.74
N ASP A 181 -0.30 11.96 -2.92
CA ASP A 181 -0.07 11.33 -4.21
C ASP A 181 1.13 12.01 -4.88
N LEU A 182 2.25 11.29 -4.97
CA LEU A 182 3.49 11.83 -5.54
C LEU A 182 3.35 12.26 -7.00
N PHE A 183 2.34 11.73 -7.71
CA PHE A 183 2.12 11.98 -9.14
C PHE A 183 0.81 12.67 -9.44
N ALA A 184 0.18 13.31 -8.46
CA ALA A 184 -1.09 14.02 -8.65
C ALA A 184 -1.04 15.06 -9.79
N ALA A 185 0.12 15.70 -10.01
CA ALA A 185 0.37 16.69 -11.07
C ALA A 185 1.00 16.09 -12.34
N ASP A 186 1.32 14.80 -12.38
CA ASP A 186 1.94 14.14 -13.53
C ASP A 186 0.85 13.51 -14.41
N GLU A 187 0.48 14.19 -15.51
CA GLU A 187 -0.59 13.75 -16.39
C GLU A 187 -0.37 12.36 -17.00
N PHE A 188 0.88 12.03 -17.36
CA PHE A 188 1.20 10.72 -17.96
C PHE A 188 1.03 9.60 -16.93
N LEU A 189 1.60 9.74 -15.73
CA LEU A 189 1.52 8.74 -14.70
C LEU A 189 0.12 8.65 -14.09
N ARG A 190 -0.60 9.77 -14.04
CA ARG A 190 -1.99 9.83 -13.59
C ARG A 190 -2.94 9.10 -14.54
N ALA A 191 -2.80 9.30 -15.85
CA ALA A 191 -3.59 8.60 -16.87
C ALA A 191 -3.37 7.09 -16.81
N ASN A 192 -2.14 6.64 -16.57
CA ASN A 192 -1.80 5.22 -16.47
C ASN A 192 -2.07 4.61 -15.08
N ASN A 193 -2.32 5.42 -14.06
CA ASN A 193 -2.83 5.00 -12.74
C ASN A 193 -4.36 4.95 -12.69
N ALA A 194 -5.05 5.52 -13.68
CA ALA A 194 -6.49 5.38 -13.78
C ALA A 194 -6.83 3.88 -13.93
N ARG A 195 -7.83 3.40 -13.20
CA ARG A 195 -8.42 2.09 -13.50
C ARG A 195 -8.83 2.08 -14.97
N PRO A 196 -8.77 0.93 -15.68
CA PRO A 196 -9.63 0.77 -16.84
C PRO A 196 -11.04 1.17 -16.38
N VAL A 197 -11.67 2.07 -17.15
CA VAL A 197 -12.92 2.75 -16.78
C VAL A 197 -13.94 1.70 -16.33
N LEU A 198 -14.16 1.61 -15.03
CA LEU A 198 -15.40 1.06 -14.50
C LEU A 198 -16.42 2.19 -14.69
N THR A 199 -17.48 1.88 -15.42
CA THR A 199 -18.61 2.79 -15.71
C THR A 199 -19.12 3.43 -14.42
N GLU A 200 -19.52 4.70 -14.51
CA GLU A 200 -20.06 5.53 -13.43
C GLU A 200 -20.98 4.74 -12.50
N GLY A 201 -20.59 4.61 -11.25
CA GLY A 201 -21.38 3.96 -10.19
C GLY A 201 -20.60 3.31 -9.06
N GLU A 202 -19.27 3.22 -9.15
CA GLU A 202 -18.48 2.49 -8.16
C GLU A 202 -17.43 3.37 -7.47
N GLU A 203 -17.89 4.26 -6.59
CA GLU A 203 -17.10 4.77 -5.48
C GLU A 203 -17.11 3.71 -4.35
N LEU A 204 -15.99 3.07 -4.15
CA LEU A 204 -15.67 2.27 -2.96
C LEU A 204 -14.48 2.85 -2.26
#